data_2c93044cbf0649e65e19c96e173dce16
#
_entry.id   2c93044cbf0649e65e19c96e173dce16
#
_cell.length_a   1.000
_cell.length_b   1.000
_cell.length_c   1.000
_cell.angle_alpha   90.00
_cell.angle_beta   90.00
_cell.angle_gamma   90.00
#
_symmetry.space_group_name_H-M   'P 1'
#
loop_
_entity.id
_entity.type
_entity.pdbx_description
1 polymer ?
#
loop_
_entity_poly.entity_id
_entity_poly.type
_entity_poly.pdbx_seq_one_letter_code
_entity_poly.pdbx_strand_id
1 'polypeptide(L)'
;MLKTKYVITASLQIMLLSFFITACSKKDTTPPPDPCLGVNYTIDYFKTESVGGANNGTIAINYPVGDTISYKLNNGTFQASRNFTNLAPGNYILIVKNQNNCTDTITIPIFAYGPKYALVRSVIAGYCGPCHYSGGNTGGKNFDADASIVSNWDRIKARAVDNLPSQMPALPNAQLTTVDKQKIT
;
A
#
# COMPACT_ATOMS: atom_id res chain seq x y z
N MET A 1 1.14 88.24 36.91
CA MET A 1 1.80 86.92 36.98
C MET A 1 0.86 85.74 36.59
N LEU A 2 0.15 85.83 35.46
CA LEU A 2 -0.83 84.78 35.10
C LEU A 2 -0.75 84.35 33.64
N LYS A 3 0.25 84.71 32.86
CA LYS A 3 0.39 84.33 31.42
C LYS A 3 1.45 83.28 31.15
N THR A 4 2.26 82.92 32.13
CA THR A 4 3.39 81.98 31.92
C THR A 4 3.00 80.51 32.22
N LYS A 5 1.90 80.25 32.95
CA LYS A 5 1.47 78.91 33.31
C LYS A 5 0.71 78.10 32.14
N TYR A 6 0.11 78.86 31.22
CA TYR A 6 -0.66 78.23 30.15
C TYR A 6 0.20 77.77 28.93
N VAL A 7 1.38 78.30 28.78
CA VAL A 7 2.25 77.96 27.63
C VAL A 7 2.97 76.61 27.83
N ILE A 8 3.28 76.31 29.10
CA ILE A 8 3.99 75.05 29.42
C ILE A 8 3.06 73.81 29.33
N THR A 9 1.79 74.00 29.67
CA THR A 9 0.81 72.91 29.61
C THR A 9 0.42 72.50 28.14
N ALA A 10 0.41 73.51 27.25
CA ALA A 10 0.09 73.23 25.82
C ALA A 10 1.20 72.51 25.07
N SER A 11 2.49 72.84 25.42
CA SER A 11 3.62 72.12 24.76
C SER A 11 3.80 70.70 25.26
N LEU A 12 3.42 70.35 26.47
CA LEU A 12 3.51 69.04 27.05
C LEU A 12 2.39 68.08 26.48
N GLN A 13 1.21 68.68 26.20
CA GLN A 13 0.13 67.91 25.58
C GLN A 13 0.36 67.61 24.10
N ILE A 14 1.07 68.44 23.36
CA ILE A 14 1.43 68.16 21.94
C ILE A 14 2.53 67.13 21.88
N MET A 15 3.41 67.01 22.83
CA MET A 15 4.48 65.99 22.84
C MET A 15 3.99 64.62 23.23
N LEU A 16 2.86 64.52 23.97
CA LEU A 16 2.23 63.26 24.32
C LEU A 16 1.33 62.67 23.20
N LEU A 17 0.93 63.47 22.21
CA LEU A 17 0.06 63.05 21.10
C LEU A 17 0.84 62.50 19.92
N SER A 18 2.17 62.68 19.87
CA SER A 18 3.01 62.20 18.76
C SER A 18 3.57 60.77 18.94
N PHE A 19 3.27 60.12 20.08
CA PHE A 19 3.82 58.80 20.39
C PHE A 19 2.88 57.62 20.06
N PHE A 20 1.71 57.87 19.45
CA PHE A 20 0.75 56.83 19.04
C PHE A 20 0.70 56.57 17.55
N ILE A 21 1.77 56.88 16.81
CA ILE A 21 1.90 56.37 15.43
C ILE A 21 2.65 55.05 15.48
N THR A 22 2.03 54.16 16.08
CA THR A 22 1.97 52.72 15.96
C THR A 22 2.50 52.12 14.74
N ALA A 23 3.40 51.28 15.01
CA ALA A 23 3.72 50.09 14.26
C ALA A 23 2.45 49.40 13.77
N CYS A 24 2.04 49.69 12.53
CA CYS A 24 1.27 48.78 11.73
C CYS A 24 2.23 47.63 11.39
N SER A 25 2.41 46.71 12.31
CA SER A 25 3.09 45.44 12.04
C SER A 25 2.33 44.77 10.89
N LYS A 26 2.89 44.81 9.71
CA LYS A 26 2.44 43.92 8.64
C LYS A 26 2.52 42.53 9.22
N LYS A 27 1.37 41.96 9.57
CA LYS A 27 1.25 40.55 9.91
C LYS A 27 1.76 39.84 8.69
N ASP A 28 2.91 39.18 8.83
CA ASP A 28 3.48 38.34 7.76
C ASP A 28 2.45 37.26 7.47
N THR A 29 1.76 37.40 6.36
CA THR A 29 0.69 36.50 5.94
C THR A 29 1.24 35.37 5.06
N THR A 30 2.50 34.95 5.30
CA THR A 30 2.97 33.71 4.73
C THR A 30 2.07 32.58 5.26
N PRO A 31 1.33 31.88 4.41
CA PRO A 31 0.54 30.75 4.85
C PRO A 31 1.48 29.74 5.53
N PRO A 32 1.01 29.05 6.57
CA PRO A 32 1.82 28.01 7.20
C PRO A 32 2.26 27.02 6.13
N PRO A 33 3.48 26.49 6.22
CA PRO A 33 3.97 25.51 5.26
C PRO A 33 3.01 24.30 5.20
N ASP A 34 2.73 23.83 3.99
CA ASP A 34 1.89 22.66 3.77
C ASP A 34 2.56 21.44 4.43
N PRO A 35 1.94 20.82 5.46
CA PRO A 35 2.51 19.68 6.15
C PRO A 35 2.66 18.44 5.25
N CYS A 36 2.02 18.44 4.08
CA CYS A 36 2.08 17.34 3.12
C CYS A 36 3.10 17.55 1.99
N LEU A 37 3.77 18.71 1.97
CA LEU A 37 4.76 18.99 0.94
C LEU A 37 5.92 17.98 1.01
N GLY A 38 6.12 17.21 -0.09
CA GLY A 38 7.16 16.18 -0.19
C GLY A 38 6.81 14.84 0.45
N VAL A 39 5.59 14.67 0.98
CA VAL A 39 5.10 13.36 1.42
C VAL A 39 4.70 12.56 0.18
N ASN A 40 5.46 11.51 -0.10
CA ASN A 40 5.19 10.53 -1.15
C ASN A 40 5.56 9.15 -0.59
N TYR A 41 4.60 8.23 -0.52
CA TYR A 41 4.84 6.88 -0.04
C TYR A 41 5.10 5.95 -1.22
N THR A 42 6.24 5.26 -1.18
CA THR A 42 6.40 4.06 -2.01
C THR A 42 5.57 2.95 -1.37
N ILE A 43 4.34 2.74 -1.87
CA ILE A 43 3.43 1.75 -1.31
C ILE A 43 3.86 0.37 -1.80
N ASP A 44 4.25 -0.49 -0.84
CA ASP A 44 4.55 -1.90 -1.08
C ASP A 44 3.48 -2.79 -0.45
N TYR A 45 3.05 -3.82 -1.17
CA TYR A 45 1.98 -4.70 -0.74
C TYR A 45 2.12 -6.11 -1.33
N PHE A 46 1.60 -7.07 -0.61
CA PHE A 46 1.31 -8.42 -1.10
C PHE A 46 -0.20 -8.56 -1.32
N LYS A 47 -0.60 -9.35 -2.30
CA LYS A 47 -2.01 -9.68 -2.54
C LYS A 47 -2.19 -11.15 -2.92
N THR A 48 -3.37 -11.67 -2.63
CA THR A 48 -3.85 -12.92 -3.21
C THR A 48 -5.08 -12.62 -4.07
N GLU A 49 -5.24 -13.41 -5.12
CA GLU A 49 -6.37 -13.28 -6.02
C GLU A 49 -7.62 -14.01 -5.47
N SER A 50 -8.78 -13.67 -5.98
CA SER A 50 -10.02 -14.37 -5.68
C SER A 50 -10.10 -15.67 -6.49
N VAL A 51 -10.25 -16.80 -5.83
CA VAL A 51 -10.11 -18.12 -6.42
C VAL A 51 -11.38 -18.94 -6.23
N GLY A 52 -11.74 -19.76 -7.22
CA GLY A 52 -12.87 -20.69 -7.14
C GLY A 52 -14.24 -20.03 -7.19
N GLY A 53 -14.34 -18.78 -7.63
CA GLY A 53 -15.59 -18.01 -7.66
C GLY A 53 -16.01 -17.43 -6.29
N ALA A 54 -15.16 -17.56 -5.28
CA ALA A 54 -15.37 -16.98 -3.93
C ALA A 54 -14.80 -15.56 -3.85
N ASN A 55 -15.30 -14.77 -2.87
CA ASN A 55 -14.73 -13.47 -2.52
C ASN A 55 -13.63 -13.68 -1.45
N ASN A 56 -12.52 -14.29 -1.84
CA ASN A 56 -11.45 -14.69 -0.92
C ASN A 56 -10.09 -14.05 -1.23
N GLY A 57 -10.07 -13.02 -2.07
CA GLY A 57 -8.89 -12.20 -2.32
C GLY A 57 -8.45 -11.46 -1.05
N THR A 58 -7.16 -11.14 -0.97
CA THR A 58 -6.58 -10.39 0.15
C THR A 58 -5.60 -9.33 -0.34
N ILE A 59 -5.42 -8.28 0.47
CA ILE A 59 -4.34 -7.30 0.32
C ILE A 59 -3.68 -7.13 1.69
N ALA A 60 -2.37 -7.24 1.76
CA ALA A 60 -1.56 -7.00 2.94
C ALA A 60 -0.50 -5.93 2.63
N ILE A 61 -0.48 -4.83 3.37
CA ILE A 61 0.45 -3.73 3.14
C ILE A 61 1.74 -3.99 3.90
N ASN A 62 2.88 -4.01 3.18
CA ASN A 62 4.22 -4.17 3.73
C ASN A 62 4.82 -2.81 4.13
N TYR A 63 4.54 -1.76 3.33
CA TYR A 63 5.01 -0.40 3.57
C TYR A 63 4.05 0.63 2.94
N PRO A 64 3.84 1.83 3.54
CA PRO A 64 4.37 2.28 4.84
C PRO A 64 3.64 1.63 6.02
N VAL A 65 4.33 1.53 7.16
CA VAL A 65 3.79 0.98 8.42
C VAL A 65 4.16 1.89 9.60
N GLY A 66 3.36 1.85 10.66
CA GLY A 66 3.57 2.62 11.88
C GLY A 66 2.26 2.95 12.59
N ASP A 67 2.34 3.30 13.87
CA ASP A 67 1.18 3.59 14.71
C ASP A 67 0.38 4.82 14.26
N THR A 68 1.01 5.69 13.46
CA THR A 68 0.39 6.92 12.93
C THR A 68 -0.13 6.77 11.51
N ILE A 69 -0.01 5.57 10.93
CA ILE A 69 -0.47 5.28 9.57
C ILE A 69 -1.83 4.57 9.63
N SER A 70 -2.73 4.97 8.77
CA SER A 70 -4.03 4.33 8.58
C SER A 70 -4.32 4.07 7.10
N TYR A 71 -5.13 3.06 6.83
CA TYR A 71 -5.37 2.53 5.50
C TYR A 71 -6.86 2.40 5.24
N LYS A 72 -7.29 2.63 4.01
CA LYS A 72 -8.64 2.27 3.57
C LYS A 72 -8.64 1.77 2.13
N LEU A 73 -9.64 0.95 1.79
CA LEU A 73 -9.94 0.58 0.41
C LEU A 73 -11.20 1.31 -0.06
N ASN A 74 -11.13 1.88 -1.24
CA ASN A 74 -12.24 2.59 -1.89
C ASN A 74 -12.85 3.65 -0.95
N ASN A 75 -14.18 3.64 -0.80
CA ASN A 75 -14.94 4.54 0.07
C ASN A 75 -15.11 4.01 1.50
N GLY A 76 -14.37 2.96 1.90
CA GLY A 76 -14.42 2.40 3.25
C GLY A 76 -13.90 3.36 4.32
N THR A 77 -13.92 2.92 5.58
CA THR A 77 -13.37 3.66 6.72
C THR A 77 -11.87 3.42 6.84
N PHE A 78 -11.14 4.42 7.37
CA PHE A 78 -9.74 4.24 7.72
C PHE A 78 -9.60 3.30 8.91
N GLN A 79 -8.64 2.40 8.82
CA GLN A 79 -8.30 1.41 9.87
C GLN A 79 -6.79 1.35 10.08
N ALA A 80 -6.36 0.93 11.28
CA ALA A 80 -4.96 0.69 11.58
C ALA A 80 -4.47 -0.66 11.03
N SER A 81 -5.38 -1.63 10.82
CA SER A 81 -5.03 -2.92 10.23
C SER A 81 -4.52 -2.75 8.82
N ARG A 82 -3.40 -3.39 8.52
CA ARG A 82 -2.75 -3.45 7.20
C ARG A 82 -3.36 -4.50 6.28
N ASN A 83 -4.25 -5.36 6.82
CA ASN A 83 -4.79 -6.50 6.11
C ASN A 83 -6.25 -6.26 5.73
N PHE A 84 -6.55 -6.52 4.47
CA PHE A 84 -7.89 -6.55 3.90
C PHE A 84 -8.15 -7.95 3.36
N THR A 85 -9.27 -8.54 3.74
CA THR A 85 -9.64 -9.91 3.40
C THR A 85 -11.03 -9.97 2.79
N ASN A 86 -11.41 -11.13 2.27
CA ASN A 86 -12.73 -11.36 1.66
C ASN A 86 -13.01 -10.42 0.47
N LEU A 87 -11.97 -10.12 -0.32
CA LEU A 87 -12.08 -9.23 -1.45
C LEU A 87 -12.62 -9.98 -2.67
N ALA A 88 -13.70 -9.43 -3.26
CA ALA A 88 -14.20 -9.85 -4.54
C ALA A 88 -13.21 -9.50 -5.67
N PRO A 89 -13.29 -10.13 -6.84
CA PRO A 89 -12.58 -9.64 -8.01
C PRO A 89 -12.98 -8.20 -8.34
N GLY A 90 -11.99 -7.36 -8.66
CA GLY A 90 -12.23 -5.95 -8.98
C GLY A 90 -10.99 -5.08 -8.73
N ASN A 91 -11.11 -3.81 -9.03
CA ASN A 91 -10.08 -2.81 -8.76
C ASN A 91 -10.34 -2.13 -7.41
N TYR A 92 -9.33 -2.11 -6.56
CA TYR A 92 -9.38 -1.49 -5.24
C TYR A 92 -8.43 -0.29 -5.20
N ILE A 93 -8.94 0.85 -4.80
CA ILE A 93 -8.13 2.04 -4.54
C ILE A 93 -7.70 1.97 -3.08
N LEU A 94 -6.44 1.66 -2.83
CA LEU A 94 -5.83 1.74 -1.52
C LEU A 94 -5.43 3.20 -1.25
N ILE A 95 -5.87 3.75 -0.14
CA ILE A 95 -5.49 5.07 0.35
C ILE A 95 -4.76 4.89 1.67
N VAL A 96 -3.53 5.39 1.72
CA VAL A 96 -2.69 5.44 2.92
C VAL A 96 -2.72 6.86 3.46
N LYS A 97 -2.84 7.03 4.77
CA LYS A 97 -2.93 8.33 5.42
C LYS A 97 -2.07 8.36 6.68
N ASN A 98 -1.30 9.45 6.89
CA ASN A 98 -0.55 9.70 8.12
C ASN A 98 -1.34 10.57 9.12
N GLN A 99 -0.73 10.83 10.29
CA GLN A 99 -1.30 11.66 11.35
C GLN A 99 -1.59 13.11 10.94
N ASN A 100 -0.89 13.65 9.95
CA ASN A 100 -1.09 15.01 9.41
C ASN A 100 -2.17 15.06 8.33
N ASN A 101 -2.91 13.96 8.12
CA ASN A 101 -3.89 13.74 7.05
C ASN A 101 -3.32 13.79 5.62
N CYS A 102 -2.00 13.68 5.46
CA CYS A 102 -1.39 13.54 4.14
C CYS A 102 -1.68 12.14 3.60
N THR A 103 -2.15 12.06 2.38
CA THR A 103 -2.58 10.80 1.76
C THR A 103 -1.80 10.50 0.49
N ASP A 104 -1.62 9.21 0.23
CA ASP A 104 -1.18 8.69 -1.06
C ASP A 104 -2.07 7.52 -1.48
N THR A 105 -2.12 7.23 -2.80
CA THR A 105 -3.07 6.27 -3.35
C THR A 105 -2.44 5.37 -4.41
N ILE A 106 -2.88 4.11 -4.45
CA ILE A 106 -2.55 3.16 -5.51
C ILE A 106 -3.78 2.33 -5.86
N THR A 107 -3.89 1.92 -7.14
CA THR A 107 -4.93 0.99 -7.58
C THR A 107 -4.37 -0.43 -7.62
N ILE A 108 -5.06 -1.36 -6.93
CA ILE A 108 -4.67 -2.76 -6.80
C ILE A 108 -5.77 -3.63 -7.41
N PRO A 109 -5.53 -4.32 -8.55
CA PRO A 109 -6.48 -5.25 -9.12
C PRO A 109 -6.47 -6.58 -8.36
N ILE A 110 -7.63 -7.13 -8.05
CA ILE A 110 -7.85 -8.51 -7.62
C ILE A 110 -8.54 -9.24 -8.78
N PHE A 111 -7.91 -10.28 -9.32
CA PHE A 111 -8.45 -11.03 -10.42
C PHE A 111 -9.32 -12.20 -9.94
N ALA A 112 -10.21 -12.68 -10.81
CA ALA A 112 -10.97 -13.91 -10.60
C ALA A 112 -10.26 -15.08 -11.28
N TYR A 113 -9.95 -16.12 -10.51
CA TYR A 113 -9.50 -17.38 -11.07
C TYR A 113 -10.60 -18.45 -10.92
N GLY A 114 -10.85 -19.19 -11.98
CA GLY A 114 -11.89 -20.22 -12.00
C GLY A 114 -11.57 -21.41 -11.08
N PRO A 115 -12.57 -22.30 -10.85
CA PRO A 115 -12.42 -23.46 -9.96
C PRO A 115 -11.26 -24.41 -10.35
N LYS A 116 -10.97 -24.57 -11.62
CA LYS A 116 -9.82 -25.36 -12.10
C LYS A 116 -8.50 -24.77 -11.59
N TYR A 117 -8.35 -23.44 -11.58
CA TYR A 117 -7.14 -22.81 -11.08
C TYR A 117 -6.92 -23.08 -9.59
N ALA A 118 -7.99 -23.10 -8.78
CA ALA A 118 -7.89 -23.43 -7.35
C ALA A 118 -7.30 -24.83 -7.13
N LEU A 119 -7.71 -25.80 -7.94
CA LEU A 119 -7.17 -27.16 -7.89
C LEU A 119 -5.69 -27.20 -8.29
N VAL A 120 -5.34 -26.54 -9.38
CA VAL A 120 -3.95 -26.43 -9.85
C VAL A 120 -3.07 -25.76 -8.79
N ARG A 121 -3.51 -24.65 -8.22
CA ARG A 121 -2.78 -23.93 -7.19
C ARG A 121 -2.50 -24.78 -5.96
N SER A 122 -3.45 -25.61 -5.55
CA SER A 122 -3.26 -26.54 -4.42
C SER A 122 -2.18 -27.58 -4.69
N VAL A 123 -2.13 -28.12 -5.93
CA VAL A 123 -1.10 -29.08 -6.36
C VAL A 123 0.28 -28.39 -6.37
N ILE A 124 0.37 -27.22 -6.98
CA ILE A 124 1.64 -26.46 -7.04
C ILE A 124 2.12 -26.12 -5.65
N ALA A 125 1.24 -25.66 -4.75
CA ALA A 125 1.62 -25.35 -3.36
C ALA A 125 2.14 -26.59 -2.63
N GLY A 126 1.51 -27.74 -2.80
CA GLY A 126 1.89 -28.98 -2.14
C GLY A 126 3.23 -29.56 -2.62
N TYR A 127 3.45 -29.60 -3.92
CA TYR A 127 4.62 -30.24 -4.51
C TYR A 127 5.78 -29.28 -4.82
N CYS A 128 5.49 -28.04 -5.16
CA CYS A 128 6.50 -27.05 -5.54
C CYS A 128 6.81 -26.07 -4.40
N GLY A 129 5.95 -26.03 -3.38
CA GLY A 129 6.00 -25.07 -2.27
C GLY A 129 7.35 -25.01 -1.55
N PRO A 130 7.95 -26.13 -1.12
CA PRO A 130 9.19 -26.11 -0.37
C PRO A 130 10.35 -25.36 -1.04
N CYS A 131 10.34 -25.30 -2.38
CA CYS A 131 11.42 -24.67 -3.16
C CYS A 131 11.03 -23.36 -3.84
N HIS A 132 9.72 -23.09 -4.01
CA HIS A 132 9.22 -22.00 -4.83
C HIS A 132 8.24 -21.07 -4.10
N TYR A 133 7.98 -21.26 -2.81
CA TYR A 133 7.15 -20.40 -1.95
C TYR A 133 7.93 -19.84 -0.77
N SER A 134 7.34 -18.89 -0.07
CA SER A 134 7.90 -18.29 1.17
C SER A 134 9.32 -17.75 1.00
N GLY A 135 9.56 -17.04 -0.10
CA GLY A 135 10.88 -16.51 -0.43
C GLY A 135 11.81 -17.50 -1.14
N GLY A 136 11.40 -18.76 -1.33
CA GLY A 136 12.11 -19.73 -2.16
C GLY A 136 12.12 -19.30 -3.62
N ASN A 137 13.31 -19.27 -4.24
CA ASN A 137 13.50 -18.82 -5.62
C ASN A 137 14.36 -19.79 -6.42
N THR A 138 14.11 -21.08 -6.24
CA THR A 138 14.87 -22.14 -6.91
C THR A 138 14.73 -22.03 -8.43
N GLY A 139 15.85 -21.95 -9.11
CA GLY A 139 15.89 -21.78 -10.56
C GLY A 139 15.33 -20.44 -11.05
N GLY A 140 15.34 -19.39 -10.21
CA GLY A 140 14.84 -18.05 -10.53
C GLY A 140 13.31 -17.97 -10.61
N LYS A 141 12.58 -18.90 -9.95
CA LYS A 141 11.11 -18.95 -9.97
C LYS A 141 10.55 -18.97 -8.56
N ASN A 142 9.64 -18.02 -8.28
CA ASN A 142 8.84 -17.97 -7.08
C ASN A 142 7.36 -17.99 -7.46
N PHE A 143 6.55 -18.77 -6.73
CA PHE A 143 5.12 -18.98 -7.02
C PHE A 143 4.21 -18.41 -5.92
N ASP A 144 4.72 -17.52 -5.06
CA ASP A 144 3.91 -16.86 -4.03
C ASP A 144 2.76 -16.06 -4.67
N ALA A 145 3.02 -15.39 -5.80
CA ALA A 145 2.00 -14.68 -6.55
C ALA A 145 1.34 -15.55 -7.63
N ASP A 146 0.02 -15.52 -7.69
CA ASP A 146 -0.76 -16.26 -8.71
C ASP A 146 -0.38 -15.88 -10.15
N ALA A 147 -0.05 -14.62 -10.39
CA ALA A 147 0.45 -14.15 -11.69
C ALA A 147 1.75 -14.87 -12.12
N SER A 148 2.61 -15.24 -11.16
CA SER A 148 3.82 -15.99 -11.44
C SER A 148 3.53 -17.43 -11.86
N ILE A 149 2.52 -18.06 -11.27
CA ILE A 149 2.05 -19.39 -11.70
C ILE A 149 1.53 -19.30 -13.13
N VAL A 150 0.64 -18.36 -13.41
CA VAL A 150 0.03 -18.18 -14.74
C VAL A 150 1.08 -17.90 -15.81
N SER A 151 2.02 -16.98 -15.54
CA SER A 151 3.08 -16.63 -16.52
C SER A 151 4.10 -17.74 -16.78
N ASN A 152 4.19 -18.72 -15.88
CA ASN A 152 5.09 -19.87 -16.04
C ASN A 152 4.35 -21.18 -16.35
N TRP A 153 3.08 -21.10 -16.74
CA TRP A 153 2.21 -22.26 -16.92
C TRP A 153 2.80 -23.34 -17.82
N ASP A 154 3.22 -22.98 -19.03
CA ASP A 154 3.78 -23.93 -20.00
C ASP A 154 5.01 -24.66 -19.44
N ARG A 155 5.87 -23.94 -18.72
CA ARG A 155 7.04 -24.50 -18.06
C ARG A 155 6.66 -25.43 -16.90
N ILE A 156 5.66 -25.08 -16.12
CA ILE A 156 5.14 -25.92 -15.03
C ILE A 156 4.59 -27.21 -15.63
N LYS A 157 3.74 -27.11 -16.65
CA LYS A 157 3.18 -28.30 -17.36
C LYS A 157 4.29 -29.18 -17.92
N ALA A 158 5.20 -28.61 -18.70
CA ALA A 158 6.29 -29.38 -19.32
C ALA A 158 7.10 -30.16 -18.29
N ARG A 159 7.45 -29.57 -17.14
CA ARG A 159 8.31 -30.19 -16.13
C ARG A 159 7.57 -31.08 -15.13
N ALA A 160 6.35 -30.71 -14.75
CA ALA A 160 5.59 -31.42 -13.72
C ALA A 160 4.74 -32.56 -14.30
N VAL A 161 4.27 -32.42 -15.54
CA VAL A 161 3.43 -33.43 -16.23
C VAL A 161 4.23 -34.22 -17.23
N ASP A 162 4.91 -33.52 -18.15
CA ASP A 162 5.56 -34.15 -19.32
C ASP A 162 7.02 -34.57 -19.00
N ASN A 163 7.58 -34.16 -17.84
CA ASN A 163 8.97 -34.45 -17.39
C ASN A 163 10.05 -33.92 -18.34
N LEU A 164 9.80 -32.81 -19.03
CA LEU A 164 10.68 -32.22 -20.05
C LEU A 164 11.18 -30.81 -19.62
N PRO A 165 12.45 -30.46 -19.85
CA PRO A 165 13.60 -31.30 -20.20
C PRO A 165 14.07 -32.18 -19.04
N SER A 166 13.58 -31.89 -17.81
CA SER A 166 13.84 -32.63 -16.59
C SER A 166 12.65 -32.56 -15.67
N GLN A 167 12.38 -33.61 -14.93
CA GLN A 167 11.26 -33.73 -14.02
C GLN A 167 11.32 -32.73 -12.88
N MET A 168 10.14 -32.21 -12.50
CA MET A 168 9.93 -31.39 -11.27
C MET A 168 8.68 -31.94 -10.55
N PRO A 169 8.70 -32.08 -9.23
CA PRO A 169 9.85 -31.86 -8.32
C PRO A 169 11.02 -32.78 -8.65
N ALA A 170 12.26 -32.28 -8.45
CA ALA A 170 13.46 -33.09 -8.63
C ALA A 170 13.54 -34.15 -7.52
N LEU A 171 14.06 -35.36 -7.87
CA LEU A 171 14.33 -36.38 -6.85
C LEU A 171 15.32 -35.86 -5.80
N PRO A 172 15.18 -36.24 -4.51
CA PRO A 172 14.27 -37.27 -3.96
C PRO A 172 12.90 -36.75 -3.49
N ASN A 173 12.47 -35.55 -3.87
CA ASN A 173 11.19 -34.97 -3.44
C ASN A 173 10.00 -35.81 -3.92
N ALA A 174 8.87 -35.69 -3.21
CA ALA A 174 7.63 -36.36 -3.57
C ALA A 174 7.18 -35.99 -4.99
N GLN A 175 6.84 -37.01 -5.78
CA GLN A 175 6.42 -36.82 -7.16
C GLN A 175 4.91 -36.68 -7.28
N LEU A 176 4.45 -35.93 -8.31
CA LEU A 176 3.02 -35.78 -8.59
C LEU A 176 2.39 -37.13 -8.92
N THR A 177 1.25 -37.41 -8.31
CA THR A 177 0.42 -38.54 -8.67
C THR A 177 -0.19 -38.36 -10.06
N THR A 178 -0.69 -39.43 -10.65
CA THR A 178 -1.43 -39.36 -11.93
C THR A 178 -2.65 -38.40 -11.79
N VAL A 179 -3.34 -38.47 -10.67
CA VAL A 179 -4.51 -37.61 -10.39
C VAL A 179 -4.10 -36.14 -10.32
N ASP A 180 -2.95 -35.83 -9.69
CA ASP A 180 -2.47 -34.45 -9.60
C ASP A 180 -1.99 -33.91 -10.94
N LYS A 181 -1.36 -34.76 -11.78
CA LYS A 181 -1.00 -34.41 -13.16
C LYS A 181 -2.23 -34.04 -13.99
N GLN A 182 -3.34 -34.78 -13.81
CA GLN A 182 -4.62 -34.50 -14.50
C GLN A 182 -5.25 -33.17 -14.09
N LYS A 183 -5.01 -32.70 -12.87
CA LYS A 183 -5.47 -31.33 -12.42
C LYS A 183 -4.71 -30.22 -13.13
N ILE A 184 -3.47 -30.50 -13.54
CA ILE A 184 -2.59 -29.50 -14.21
C ILE A 184 -2.90 -29.47 -15.72
N THR A 185 -3.45 -30.52 -16.33
CA THR A 185 -3.81 -30.57 -17.75
C THR A 185 -5.23 -30.09 -18.02
#